data_505fe8b0900dc80bbb0c5f88497f5727
#
_entry.id   505fe8b0900dc80bbb0c5f88497f5727
#
_cell.length_a   1.000
_cell.length_b   1.000
_cell.length_c   1.000
_cell.angle_alpha   90.00
_cell.angle_beta   90.00
_cell.angle_gamma   90.00
#
_symmetry.space_group_name_H-M   'P 1'
#
loop_
_entity.id
_entity.type
_entity.pdbx_description
1 polymer ?
#
loop_
_entity_poly.entity_id
_entity_poly.type
_entity_poly.pdbx_seq_one_letter_code
_entity_poly.pdbx_strand_id
1 'polypeptide(L)'
;LLAIINGLIHLNGIVMAKDKVDKTNAMRALDQLKLEYEALSYPCAGDEVLGGVEVAGLIGESASVVFKTLVTHSDNKDFVVAVIPSDEYLSLKKLAKISGHKKIEMIPVAKIESLTGYIRGGCSPIKMKKTFPTFISDKAKDLPYIIISAGKRGAQIKIAPENLQKAIRYQFADISDVEEVES
;
A
#
# COMPACT_ATOMS: atom_id res chain seq x y z
N LEU A 1 -18.17 28.03 -2.29
CA LEU A 1 -17.75 28.49 -0.95
C LEU A 1 -17.78 27.27 -0.02
N LEU A 2 -16.63 26.86 0.50
CA LEU A 2 -16.52 25.75 1.45
C LEU A 2 -16.84 26.28 2.85
N ALA A 3 -17.85 25.72 3.49
CA ALA A 3 -18.14 26.02 4.88
C ALA A 3 -18.01 24.75 5.71
N ILE A 4 -17.20 24.82 6.77
CA ILE A 4 -17.06 23.75 7.76
C ILE A 4 -17.86 24.15 8.98
N ILE A 5 -18.93 23.43 9.26
CA ILE A 5 -19.72 23.58 10.49
C ILE A 5 -19.81 22.20 11.14
N ASN A 6 -19.34 22.10 12.37
CA ASN A 6 -19.41 20.88 13.23
C ASN A 6 -18.79 19.59 12.61
N GLY A 7 -17.66 19.71 11.91
CA GLY A 7 -16.97 18.54 11.36
C GLY A 7 -17.60 17.93 10.10
N LEU A 8 -18.54 18.63 9.48
CA LEU A 8 -19.21 18.25 8.23
C LEU A 8 -18.74 19.16 7.09
N ILE A 9 -18.39 18.56 5.96
CA ILE A 9 -18.06 19.29 4.72
C ILE A 9 -19.31 19.34 3.86
N HIS A 10 -19.80 20.54 3.54
CA HIS A 10 -20.93 20.75 2.63
C HIS A 10 -20.41 21.09 1.24
N LEU A 11 -20.65 20.23 0.28
CA LEU A 11 -20.49 20.52 -1.16
C LEU A 11 -21.84 20.26 -1.85
N ASN A 12 -22.44 21.30 -2.44
CA ASN A 12 -23.66 21.24 -3.24
C ASN A 12 -24.84 20.45 -2.60
N GLY A 13 -25.09 20.65 -1.32
CA GLY A 13 -26.25 20.05 -0.64
C GLY A 13 -26.09 18.58 -0.25
N ILE A 14 -24.94 17.97 -0.50
CA ILE A 14 -24.62 16.63 -0.03
C ILE A 14 -23.83 16.75 1.27
N VAL A 15 -24.40 16.28 2.36
CA VAL A 15 -23.70 16.18 3.65
C VAL A 15 -22.83 14.93 3.59
N MET A 16 -21.52 15.11 3.38
CA MET A 16 -20.55 14.04 3.53
C MET A 16 -20.14 14.00 5.01
N ALA A 17 -20.65 13.05 5.75
CA ALA A 17 -20.07 12.72 7.04
C ALA A 17 -18.62 12.28 6.81
N LYS A 18 -17.67 12.86 7.54
CA LYS A 18 -16.31 12.33 7.60
C LYS A 18 -16.42 11.03 8.38
N ASP A 19 -16.68 9.93 7.67
CA ASP A 19 -16.74 8.61 8.30
C ASP A 19 -15.46 8.40 9.09
N LYS A 20 -15.64 8.17 10.38
CA LYS A 20 -14.52 7.90 11.28
C LYS A 20 -13.94 6.56 10.86
N VAL A 21 -12.82 6.59 10.13
CA VAL A 21 -12.14 5.38 9.71
C VAL A 21 -11.75 4.59 10.97
N ASP A 22 -12.31 3.41 11.13
CA ASP A 22 -11.92 2.51 12.22
C ASP A 22 -10.43 2.23 12.14
N LYS A 23 -9.71 2.48 13.24
CA LYS A 23 -8.26 2.29 13.29
C LYS A 23 -7.88 0.83 13.07
N THR A 24 -7.09 0.59 12.03
CA THR A 24 -6.48 -0.70 11.74
C THR A 24 -5.25 -0.95 12.62
N ASN A 25 -4.73 -2.18 12.62
CA ASN A 25 -3.48 -2.48 13.31
C ASN A 25 -2.29 -1.72 12.74
N ALA A 26 -2.26 -1.47 11.42
CA ALA A 26 -1.23 -0.64 10.80
C ALA A 26 -1.29 0.80 11.32
N MET A 27 -2.49 1.40 11.38
CA MET A 27 -2.67 2.75 11.93
C MET A 27 -2.28 2.82 13.41
N ARG A 28 -2.67 1.83 14.22
CA ARG A 28 -2.27 1.78 15.64
C ARG A 28 -0.76 1.68 15.82
N ALA A 29 -0.07 0.94 14.95
CA ALA A 29 1.39 0.87 14.97
C ALA A 29 2.04 2.23 14.69
N LEU A 30 1.52 3.00 13.74
CA LEU A 30 1.98 4.36 13.47
C LEU A 30 1.69 5.31 14.64
N ASP A 31 0.51 5.23 15.26
CA ASP A 31 0.15 6.01 16.44
C ASP A 31 1.10 5.74 17.62
N GLN A 32 1.42 4.48 17.87
CA GLN A 32 2.35 4.07 18.94
C GLN A 32 3.76 4.66 18.73
N LEU A 33 4.17 4.78 17.47
CA LEU A 33 5.45 5.39 17.09
C LEU A 33 5.36 6.93 16.99
N LYS A 34 4.18 7.51 17.22
CA LYS A 34 3.90 8.95 17.08
C LYS A 34 4.26 9.50 15.69
N LEU A 35 4.02 8.71 14.66
CA LEU A 35 4.27 9.08 13.27
C LEU A 35 3.04 9.71 12.65
N GLU A 36 3.24 10.79 11.92
CA GLU A 36 2.16 11.49 11.21
C GLU A 36 1.76 10.72 9.96
N TYR A 37 0.47 10.58 9.77
CA TYR A 37 -0.18 10.03 8.57
C TYR A 37 -1.61 10.54 8.46
N GLU A 38 -2.18 10.42 7.28
CA GLU A 38 -3.60 10.69 7.03
C GLU A 38 -4.32 9.39 6.69
N ALA A 39 -5.42 9.10 7.40
CA ALA A 39 -6.29 7.97 7.09
C ALA A 39 -7.28 8.38 6.01
N LEU A 40 -7.35 7.59 4.93
CA LEU A 40 -8.27 7.76 3.82
C LEU A 40 -9.21 6.56 3.75
N SER A 41 -10.45 6.79 3.34
CA SER A 41 -11.43 5.73 3.11
C SER A 41 -12.03 5.81 1.71
N TYR A 42 -12.47 4.68 1.19
CA TYR A 42 -13.20 4.59 -0.06
C TYR A 42 -14.30 3.52 0.08
N PRO A 43 -15.41 3.67 -0.67
CA PRO A 43 -16.48 2.67 -0.66
C PRO A 43 -15.94 1.32 -1.16
N CYS A 44 -16.22 0.25 -0.41
CA CYS A 44 -15.85 -1.11 -0.78
C CYS A 44 -16.99 -2.04 -0.36
N ALA A 45 -17.63 -2.70 -1.33
CA ALA A 45 -18.77 -3.57 -1.09
C ALA A 45 -18.32 -5.02 -0.90
N GLY A 46 -18.59 -5.58 0.28
CA GLY A 46 -18.39 -7.01 0.56
C GLY A 46 -16.98 -7.51 0.26
N ASP A 47 -16.87 -8.55 -0.58
CA ASP A 47 -15.61 -9.21 -0.95
C ASP A 47 -14.95 -8.65 -2.21
N GLU A 48 -15.44 -7.53 -2.72
CA GLU A 48 -14.89 -6.88 -3.91
C GLU A 48 -13.41 -6.48 -3.70
N VAL A 49 -12.58 -6.82 -4.68
CA VAL A 49 -11.16 -6.43 -4.71
C VAL A 49 -10.98 -5.41 -5.80
N LEU A 50 -10.87 -4.15 -5.41
CA LEU A 50 -10.59 -3.06 -6.34
C LEU A 50 -9.09 -3.00 -6.66
N GLY A 51 -8.76 -2.69 -7.90
CA GLY A 51 -7.41 -2.40 -8.33
C GLY A 51 -6.89 -1.07 -7.74
N GLY A 52 -5.58 -0.94 -7.57
CA GLY A 52 -5.00 0.27 -7.00
C GLY A 52 -5.28 1.53 -7.83
N VAL A 53 -5.42 1.41 -9.16
CA VAL A 53 -5.80 2.52 -10.05
C VAL A 53 -7.25 2.96 -9.79
N GLU A 54 -8.18 2.01 -9.59
CA GLU A 54 -9.58 2.31 -9.21
C GLU A 54 -9.63 3.00 -7.84
N VAL A 55 -8.89 2.47 -6.87
CA VAL A 55 -8.80 3.07 -5.52
C VAL A 55 -8.28 4.51 -5.61
N ALA A 56 -7.25 4.76 -6.41
CA ALA A 56 -6.72 6.11 -6.63
C ALA A 56 -7.82 7.06 -7.14
N GLY A 57 -8.61 6.63 -8.12
CA GLY A 57 -9.75 7.40 -8.63
C GLY A 57 -10.80 7.70 -7.56
N LEU A 58 -11.13 6.72 -6.70
CA LEU A 58 -12.13 6.87 -5.63
C LEU A 58 -11.69 7.85 -4.53
N ILE A 59 -10.40 7.89 -4.20
CA ILE A 59 -9.85 8.80 -3.19
C ILE A 59 -9.38 10.14 -3.77
N GLY A 60 -9.48 10.35 -5.08
CA GLY A 60 -9.12 11.60 -5.75
C GLY A 60 -7.61 11.83 -5.85
N GLU A 61 -6.82 10.77 -5.92
CA GLU A 61 -5.36 10.81 -6.01
C GLU A 61 -4.86 10.22 -7.34
N SER A 62 -3.62 10.55 -7.72
CA SER A 62 -2.97 9.93 -8.86
C SER A 62 -2.58 8.48 -8.56
N ALA A 63 -2.75 7.58 -9.53
CA ALA A 63 -2.31 6.19 -9.41
C ALA A 63 -0.79 6.05 -9.18
N SER A 64 -0.01 7.04 -9.59
CA SER A 64 1.44 7.09 -9.39
C SER A 64 1.88 7.33 -7.94
N VAL A 65 0.99 7.85 -7.08
CA VAL A 65 1.26 8.03 -5.63
C VAL A 65 0.55 6.99 -4.77
N VAL A 66 -0.37 6.20 -5.34
CA VAL A 66 -1.00 5.06 -4.68
C VAL A 66 -0.19 3.82 -4.97
N PHE A 67 0.37 3.21 -3.93
CA PHE A 67 1.28 2.08 -4.04
C PHE A 67 0.58 0.79 -3.62
N LYS A 68 0.82 -0.28 -4.37
CA LYS A 68 0.34 -1.63 -4.06
C LYS A 68 1.45 -2.46 -3.44
N THR A 69 1.09 -3.27 -2.44
CA THR A 69 1.99 -4.18 -1.74
C THR A 69 1.83 -5.59 -2.31
N LEU A 70 2.92 -6.12 -2.84
CA LEU A 70 2.99 -7.43 -3.47
C LEU A 70 3.93 -8.33 -2.68
N VAL A 71 3.52 -9.58 -2.48
CA VAL A 71 4.32 -10.58 -1.78
C VAL A 71 4.79 -11.62 -2.79
N THR A 72 6.08 -11.87 -2.76
CA THR A 72 6.76 -12.81 -3.66
C THR A 72 7.52 -13.86 -2.87
N HIS A 73 7.91 -14.93 -3.53
CA HIS A 73 8.82 -15.93 -2.98
C HIS A 73 9.95 -16.26 -3.95
N SER A 74 11.09 -16.61 -3.40
CA SER A 74 12.23 -17.09 -4.17
C SER A 74 12.15 -18.61 -4.40
N ASP A 75 13.06 -19.11 -5.23
CA ASP A 75 13.34 -20.53 -5.41
C ASP A 75 13.72 -21.23 -4.09
N ASN A 76 14.37 -20.54 -3.16
CA ASN A 76 14.71 -21.02 -1.82
C ASN A 76 13.55 -20.89 -0.81
N LYS A 77 12.35 -20.52 -1.25
CA LYS A 77 11.17 -20.26 -0.42
C LYS A 77 11.32 -19.09 0.56
N ASP A 78 12.27 -18.20 0.34
CA ASP A 78 12.34 -16.94 1.04
C ASP A 78 11.27 -15.98 0.49
N PHE A 79 10.68 -15.18 1.36
CA PHE A 79 9.65 -14.23 0.96
C PHE A 79 10.24 -12.83 0.86
N VAL A 80 9.83 -12.10 -0.17
CA VAL A 80 10.22 -10.71 -0.43
C VAL A 80 8.98 -9.88 -0.71
N VAL A 81 8.89 -8.73 -0.07
CA VAL A 81 7.78 -7.78 -0.26
C VAL A 81 8.23 -6.66 -1.18
N ALA A 82 7.40 -6.36 -2.18
CA ALA A 82 7.58 -5.25 -3.09
C ALA A 82 6.42 -4.27 -2.96
N VAL A 83 6.72 -2.98 -2.91
CA VAL A 83 5.73 -1.89 -2.85
C VAL A 83 5.98 -0.97 -4.05
N ILE A 84 5.03 -0.91 -4.98
CA ILE A 84 5.21 -0.23 -6.27
C ILE A 84 3.98 0.64 -6.60
N PRO A 85 4.12 1.67 -7.48
CA PRO A 85 2.99 2.44 -7.97
C PRO A 85 1.90 1.54 -8.55
N SER A 86 0.64 1.92 -8.35
CA SER A 86 -0.51 1.12 -8.78
C SER A 86 -0.64 0.99 -10.29
N ASP A 87 -0.17 1.99 -11.04
CA ASP A 87 -0.16 2.05 -12.50
C ASP A 87 1.06 1.39 -13.14
N GLU A 88 1.90 0.70 -12.35
CA GLU A 88 3.10 0.02 -12.83
C GLU A 88 3.06 -1.48 -12.54
N TYR A 89 3.93 -2.20 -13.21
CA TYR A 89 4.13 -3.64 -13.09
C TYR A 89 5.40 -3.97 -12.32
N LEU A 90 5.33 -4.99 -11.46
CA LEU A 90 6.51 -5.48 -10.75
C LEU A 90 7.44 -6.20 -11.73
N SER A 91 8.69 -5.77 -11.81
CA SER A 91 9.73 -6.50 -12.50
C SER A 91 10.30 -7.59 -11.58
N LEU A 92 9.84 -8.81 -11.73
CA LEU A 92 10.34 -9.96 -10.96
C LEU A 92 11.85 -10.17 -11.15
N LYS A 93 12.37 -9.89 -12.35
CA LYS A 93 13.79 -9.97 -12.66
C LYS A 93 14.62 -8.94 -11.90
N LYS A 94 14.17 -7.67 -11.87
CA LYS A 94 14.84 -6.61 -11.10
C LYS A 94 14.78 -6.92 -9.60
N LEU A 95 13.61 -7.35 -9.10
CA LEU A 95 13.44 -7.72 -7.70
C LEU A 95 14.33 -8.90 -7.31
N ALA A 96 14.42 -9.95 -8.12
CA ALA A 96 15.32 -11.07 -7.89
C ALA A 96 16.77 -10.61 -7.76
N LYS A 97 17.23 -9.78 -8.70
CA LYS A 97 18.60 -9.26 -8.70
C LYS A 97 18.91 -8.46 -7.44
N ILE A 98 18.04 -7.53 -7.03
CA ILE A 98 18.31 -6.65 -5.88
C ILE A 98 18.19 -7.39 -4.54
N SER A 99 17.34 -8.40 -4.47
CA SER A 99 17.15 -9.23 -3.27
C SER A 99 18.15 -10.40 -3.15
N GLY A 100 19.02 -10.57 -4.14
CA GLY A 100 20.05 -11.62 -4.13
C GLY A 100 19.56 -13.02 -4.47
N HIS A 101 18.44 -13.13 -5.16
CA HIS A 101 17.84 -14.40 -5.58
C HIS A 101 18.04 -14.65 -7.09
N LYS A 102 18.07 -15.91 -7.49
CA LYS A 102 18.13 -16.28 -8.91
C LYS A 102 16.79 -16.11 -9.61
N LYS A 103 15.71 -16.44 -8.90
CA LYS A 103 14.34 -16.36 -9.40
C LYS A 103 13.38 -15.94 -8.28
N ILE A 104 12.42 -15.12 -8.63
CA ILE A 104 11.31 -14.72 -7.77
C ILE A 104 9.99 -14.88 -8.55
N GLU A 105 8.96 -15.31 -7.84
CA GLU A 105 7.62 -15.49 -8.36
C GLU A 105 6.59 -14.91 -7.39
N MET A 106 5.43 -14.53 -7.89
CA MET A 106 4.31 -14.12 -7.04
C MET A 106 3.83 -15.29 -6.20
N ILE A 107 3.51 -15.06 -4.93
CA ILE A 107 2.89 -16.09 -4.10
C ILE A 107 1.44 -16.36 -4.57
N PRO A 108 0.94 -17.59 -4.42
CA PRO A 108 -0.48 -17.87 -4.62
C PRO A 108 -1.34 -17.01 -3.70
N VAL A 109 -2.44 -16.46 -4.23
CA VAL A 109 -3.37 -15.59 -3.47
C VAL A 109 -3.83 -16.25 -2.16
N ALA A 110 -4.09 -17.56 -2.18
CA ALA A 110 -4.50 -18.31 -0.99
C ALA A 110 -3.48 -18.30 0.16
N LYS A 111 -2.21 -17.95 -0.10
CA LYS A 111 -1.16 -17.90 0.92
C LYS A 111 -0.97 -16.50 1.53
N ILE A 112 -1.55 -15.45 0.93
CA ILE A 112 -1.34 -14.08 1.37
C ILE A 112 -1.71 -13.91 2.84
N GLU A 113 -2.91 -14.32 3.23
CA GLU A 113 -3.42 -14.13 4.59
C GLU A 113 -2.62 -14.89 5.64
N SER A 114 -2.30 -16.15 5.37
CA SER A 114 -1.51 -16.96 6.31
C SER A 114 -0.12 -16.42 6.56
N LEU A 115 0.51 -15.82 5.55
CA LEU A 115 1.86 -15.25 5.61
C LEU A 115 1.88 -13.84 6.20
N THR A 116 0.97 -12.98 5.77
CA THR A 116 1.01 -11.54 6.09
C THR A 116 0.05 -11.13 7.20
N GLY A 117 -1.03 -11.89 7.40
CA GLY A 117 -2.17 -11.50 8.25
C GLY A 117 -3.17 -10.59 7.54
N TYR A 118 -2.96 -10.31 6.24
CA TYR A 118 -3.81 -9.46 5.42
C TYR A 118 -4.44 -10.23 4.28
N ILE A 119 -5.63 -9.84 3.87
CA ILE A 119 -6.31 -10.41 2.71
C ILE A 119 -5.91 -9.66 1.42
N ARG A 120 -6.12 -10.30 0.27
CA ARG A 120 -5.95 -9.64 -1.04
C ARG A 120 -6.80 -8.37 -1.12
N GLY A 121 -6.21 -7.29 -1.62
CA GLY A 121 -6.84 -5.96 -1.69
C GLY A 121 -6.73 -5.13 -0.39
N GLY A 122 -6.24 -5.73 0.70
CA GLY A 122 -5.99 -5.06 1.97
C GLY A 122 -4.59 -5.31 2.53
N CYS A 123 -3.64 -5.75 1.71
CA CYS A 123 -2.28 -6.04 2.16
C CYS A 123 -1.49 -4.75 2.39
N SER A 124 -1.06 -4.52 3.63
CA SER A 124 -0.21 -3.40 4.04
C SER A 124 1.24 -3.87 4.25
N PRO A 125 2.26 -3.05 3.93
CA PRO A 125 3.62 -3.35 4.31
C PRO A 125 3.88 -3.14 5.81
N ILE A 126 2.95 -2.49 6.52
CA ILE A 126 3.05 -2.20 7.96
C ILE A 126 2.41 -3.34 8.75
N LYS A 127 3.09 -3.79 9.80
CA LYS A 127 2.54 -4.75 10.77
C LYS A 127 2.15 -6.10 10.17
N MET A 128 2.90 -6.61 9.19
CA MET A 128 2.76 -8.00 8.76
C MET A 128 3.06 -8.97 9.92
N LYS A 129 2.47 -10.17 9.87
CA LYS A 129 2.72 -11.24 10.88
C LYS A 129 4.19 -11.55 11.09
N LYS A 130 4.99 -11.47 10.01
CA LYS A 130 6.44 -11.66 10.02
C LYS A 130 7.11 -10.49 9.34
N THR A 131 8.35 -10.21 9.71
CA THR A 131 9.19 -9.24 9.04
C THR A 131 9.81 -9.88 7.81
N PHE A 132 9.53 -9.33 6.64
CA PHE A 132 10.10 -9.77 5.36
C PHE A 132 11.02 -8.69 4.81
N PRO A 133 12.09 -9.05 4.07
CA PRO A 133 12.83 -8.10 3.24
C PRO A 133 11.85 -7.33 2.36
N THR A 134 11.87 -5.99 2.45
CA THR A 134 10.92 -5.13 1.77
C THR A 134 11.65 -4.14 0.89
N PHE A 135 11.20 -4.03 -0.35
CA PHE A 135 11.69 -3.07 -1.33
C PHE A 135 10.53 -2.18 -1.78
N ILE A 136 10.76 -0.88 -1.80
CA ILE A 136 9.82 0.12 -2.32
C ILE A 136 10.42 0.69 -3.60
N SER A 137 9.60 0.85 -4.63
CA SER A 137 10.03 1.49 -5.86
C SER A 137 10.71 2.82 -5.55
N ASP A 138 11.86 3.05 -6.14
CA ASP A 138 12.65 4.28 -5.99
C ASP A 138 11.89 5.53 -6.44
N LYS A 139 10.82 5.38 -7.22
CA LYS A 139 9.88 6.45 -7.57
C LYS A 139 9.21 7.10 -6.35
N ALA A 140 9.14 6.39 -5.21
CA ALA A 140 8.64 6.96 -3.96
C ALA A 140 9.62 7.93 -3.30
N LYS A 141 10.91 7.86 -3.63
CA LYS A 141 11.99 8.57 -2.93
C LYS A 141 11.82 10.09 -2.93
N ASP A 142 11.37 10.63 -4.05
CA ASP A 142 11.23 12.08 -4.24
C ASP A 142 9.78 12.57 -4.09
N LEU A 143 8.85 11.68 -3.70
CA LEU A 143 7.47 12.04 -3.44
C LEU A 143 7.30 12.60 -2.02
N PRO A 144 6.47 13.65 -1.85
CA PRO A 144 6.16 14.19 -0.51
C PRO A 144 5.38 13.18 0.34
N TYR A 145 4.64 12.29 -0.30
CA TYR A 145 3.89 11.21 0.32
C TYR A 145 3.63 10.07 -0.66
N ILE A 146 3.38 8.91 -0.12
CA ILE A 146 2.78 7.77 -0.82
C ILE A 146 1.51 7.34 -0.09
N ILE A 147 0.63 6.63 -0.80
CA ILE A 147 -0.59 6.08 -0.24
C ILE A 147 -0.52 4.56 -0.34
N ILE A 148 -0.69 3.89 0.77
CA ILE A 148 -0.61 2.44 0.89
C ILE A 148 -1.86 1.89 1.59
N SER A 149 -2.14 0.60 1.43
CA SER A 149 -3.23 -0.03 2.17
C SER A 149 -3.04 0.11 3.68
N ALA A 150 -4.13 0.40 4.38
CA ALA A 150 -4.16 0.44 5.84
C ALA A 150 -4.29 -0.93 6.51
N GLY A 151 -4.32 -2.02 5.73
CA GLY A 151 -4.49 -3.38 6.25
C GLY A 151 -5.92 -3.92 6.17
N LYS A 152 -6.82 -3.20 5.53
CA LYS A 152 -8.16 -3.68 5.16
C LYS A 152 -8.63 -3.02 3.88
N ARG A 153 -9.54 -3.66 3.16
CA ARG A 153 -10.23 -3.05 2.02
C ARG A 153 -11.02 -1.82 2.50
N GLY A 154 -11.12 -0.81 1.68
CA GLY A 154 -11.81 0.43 2.01
C GLY A 154 -11.00 1.44 2.82
N ALA A 155 -9.77 1.12 3.22
CA ALA A 155 -8.95 2.01 4.02
C ALA A 155 -7.51 2.11 3.49
N GLN A 156 -7.00 3.35 3.41
CA GLN A 156 -5.65 3.68 2.97
C GLN A 156 -4.94 4.56 4.01
N ILE A 157 -3.63 4.58 3.95
CA ILE A 157 -2.76 5.46 4.74
C ILE A 157 -1.95 6.30 3.77
N LYS A 158 -2.06 7.63 3.88
CA LYS A 158 -1.23 8.61 3.22
C LYS A 158 -0.09 8.99 4.17
N ILE A 159 1.15 8.74 3.78
CA ILE A 159 2.30 8.86 4.66
C ILE A 159 3.54 9.33 3.91
N ALA A 160 4.34 10.20 4.52
CA ALA A 160 5.64 10.56 3.99
C ALA A 160 6.60 9.35 4.04
N PRO A 161 7.42 9.12 2.98
CA PRO A 161 8.38 8.02 2.97
C PRO A 161 9.31 7.99 4.19
N GLU A 162 9.74 9.15 4.68
CA GLU A 162 10.59 9.24 5.88
C GLU A 162 9.89 8.71 7.15
N ASN A 163 8.58 8.94 7.27
CA ASN A 163 7.80 8.40 8.38
C ASN A 163 7.58 6.89 8.24
N LEU A 164 7.32 6.42 7.03
CA LEU A 164 7.22 4.99 6.77
C LEU A 164 8.53 4.26 7.11
N GLN A 165 9.69 4.86 6.81
CA GLN A 165 11.01 4.31 7.12
C GLN A 165 11.27 4.14 8.63
N LYS A 166 10.61 4.96 9.46
CA LYS A 166 10.65 4.81 10.92
C LYS A 166 9.75 3.66 11.42
N ALA A 167 8.72 3.29 10.64
CA ALA A 167 7.78 2.24 11.01
C ALA A 167 8.23 0.85 10.56
N ILE A 168 8.84 0.75 9.38
CA ILE A 168 9.30 -0.51 8.78
C ILE A 168 10.68 -0.35 8.16
N ARG A 169 11.44 -1.44 8.12
CA ARG A 169 12.70 -1.48 7.36
C ARG A 169 12.41 -1.79 5.90
N TYR A 170 12.90 -0.94 5.00
CA TYR A 170 12.84 -1.17 3.57
C TYR A 170 14.01 -0.51 2.85
N GLN A 171 14.19 -0.87 1.59
CA GLN A 171 15.15 -0.24 0.68
C GLN A 171 14.41 0.29 -0.55
N PHE A 172 14.81 1.47 -1.02
CA PHE A 172 14.39 1.94 -2.33
C PHE A 172 15.15 1.20 -3.43
N ALA A 173 14.44 0.76 -4.47
CA ALA A 173 15.04 0.08 -5.59
C ALA A 173 14.22 0.28 -6.88
N ASP A 174 14.91 0.27 -8.03
CA ASP A 174 14.24 0.16 -9.32
C ASP A 174 13.72 -1.27 -9.50
N ILE A 175 12.41 -1.45 -9.24
CA ILE A 175 11.73 -2.75 -9.24
C ILE A 175 10.43 -2.75 -10.03
N SER A 176 10.06 -1.64 -10.67
CA SER A 176 8.80 -1.54 -11.40
C SER A 176 8.97 -0.88 -12.76
N ASP A 177 8.12 -1.26 -13.69
CA ASP A 177 8.10 -0.76 -15.07
C ASP A 177 6.68 -0.31 -15.45
N VAL A 178 6.56 0.69 -16.33
CA VAL A 178 5.28 1.20 -16.85
C VAL A 178 4.61 0.23 -17.83
N GLU A 179 5.38 -0.65 -18.44
CA GLU A 179 4.90 -1.70 -19.33
C GLU A 179 5.14 -3.06 -18.70
N GLU A 180 4.24 -4.01 -18.98
CA GLU A 180 4.41 -5.40 -18.56
C GLU A 180 5.53 -6.02 -19.37
N VAL A 181 6.68 -6.26 -18.73
CA VAL A 181 7.79 -6.97 -19.36
C VAL A 181 7.57 -8.46 -19.15
N GLU A 182 7.33 -9.20 -20.24
CA GLU A 182 7.26 -10.66 -20.19
C GLU A 182 8.54 -11.22 -19.54
N SER A 183 8.34 -12.02 -18.50
CA SER A 183 9.39 -12.63 -17.68
C SER A 183 9.98 -13.88 -18.30
#